data_69b88c654d9e836268078285583ab0e5
#
_entry.id   69b88c654d9e836268078285583ab0e5
#
_cell.length_a   1.000
_cell.length_b   1.000
_cell.length_c   1.000
_cell.angle_alpha   90.00
_cell.angle_beta   90.00
_cell.angle_gamma   90.00
#
_symmetry.space_group_name_H-M   'P 1'
#
loop_
_entity.id
_entity.type
_entity.pdbx_description
1 polymer ?
#
loop_
_entity_poly.entity_id
_entity_poly.type
_entity_poly.pdbx_seq_one_letter_code
_entity_poly.pdbx_strand_id
1 'polypeptide(L)'
;MRTPLALKSRDWIASALPGQTQLALGHPGQLQKLRRRFSAPAPTIWITEAQRDSIFEAEVAGVGEQWEKSVREIAKPSQLPTTWPKWSGIAVDRASRIRIARPAAKGAASVLDVFPTDGILLGSVPAPDPKILEGFWTSSRVYLKDENAEGLPRIRVFRIDTMGTAGR
;
A
#
# COMPACT_ATOMS: atom_id res chain seq x y z
N MET A 1 2.49 -3.54 -16.21
CA MET A 1 1.40 -2.57 -15.89
C MET A 1 0.85 -2.93 -14.52
N ARG A 2 1.15 -2.20 -13.45
CA ARG A 2 0.68 -2.55 -12.10
C ARG A 2 -0.80 -2.23 -11.99
N THR A 3 -1.57 -3.21 -11.52
CA THR A 3 -3.00 -3.06 -11.25
C THR A 3 -3.23 -1.91 -10.26
N PRO A 4 -4.24 -1.07 -10.47
CA PRO A 4 -4.59 -0.06 -9.48
C PRO A 4 -4.90 -0.75 -8.14
N LEU A 5 -4.35 -0.22 -7.07
CA LEU A 5 -4.69 -0.67 -5.73
C LEU A 5 -6.16 -0.36 -5.48
N ALA A 6 -6.96 -1.39 -5.35
CA ALA A 6 -8.37 -1.25 -5.05
C ALA A 6 -8.73 -2.16 -3.86
N LEU A 7 -9.38 -1.60 -2.88
CA LEU A 7 -9.93 -2.35 -1.76
C LEU A 7 -11.44 -2.16 -1.70
N LYS A 8 -12.17 -3.26 -1.56
CA LYS A 8 -13.61 -3.28 -1.42
C LYS A 8 -13.98 -3.49 0.04
N SER A 9 -14.60 -2.50 0.67
CA SER A 9 -15.40 -2.72 1.86
C SER A 9 -16.86 -2.96 1.46
N ARG A 10 -17.74 -3.28 2.45
CA ARG A 10 -19.16 -3.52 2.18
C ARG A 10 -19.84 -2.33 1.48
N ASP A 11 -19.39 -1.12 1.79
CA ASP A 11 -20.04 0.12 1.35
C ASP A 11 -19.16 1.02 0.47
N TRP A 12 -17.84 0.74 0.36
CA TRP A 12 -16.91 1.61 -0.32
C TRP A 12 -15.83 0.85 -1.09
N ILE A 13 -15.43 1.41 -2.22
CA ILE A 13 -14.22 1.03 -2.94
C ILE A 13 -13.27 2.21 -2.87
N ALA A 14 -12.07 1.97 -2.37
CA ALA A 14 -10.97 2.92 -2.47
C ALA A 14 -10.02 2.45 -3.57
N SER A 15 -9.67 3.33 -4.48
CA SER A 15 -8.71 3.04 -5.54
C SER A 15 -7.65 4.13 -5.66
N ALA A 16 -6.42 3.71 -5.93
CA ALA A 16 -5.30 4.60 -6.19
C ALA A 16 -4.58 4.14 -7.45
N LEU A 17 -4.28 5.07 -8.33
CA LEU A 17 -3.42 4.79 -9.49
C LEU A 17 -1.97 5.00 -9.10
N PRO A 18 -1.06 4.09 -9.51
CA PRO A 18 0.37 4.26 -9.29
C PRO A 18 0.86 5.61 -9.84
N GLY A 19 1.64 6.32 -9.05
CA GLY A 19 2.16 7.65 -9.44
C GLY A 19 1.21 8.82 -9.24
N GLN A 20 -0.06 8.59 -8.94
CA GLN A 20 -0.99 9.66 -8.58
C GLN A 20 -0.99 9.92 -7.08
N THR A 21 -1.18 11.18 -6.70
CA THR A 21 -1.36 11.61 -5.30
C THR A 21 -2.83 11.63 -4.90
N GLN A 22 -3.72 11.16 -5.78
CA GLN A 22 -5.17 11.19 -5.57
C GLN A 22 -5.72 9.80 -5.33
N LEU A 23 -6.55 9.69 -4.32
CA LEU A 23 -7.40 8.56 -4.02
C LEU A 23 -8.83 8.82 -4.50
N ALA A 24 -9.42 7.80 -5.05
CA ALA A 24 -10.79 7.83 -5.48
C ALA A 24 -11.63 6.92 -4.58
N LEU A 25 -12.73 7.43 -4.06
CA LEU A 25 -13.71 6.68 -3.30
C LEU A 25 -15.02 6.56 -4.07
N GLY A 26 -15.59 5.36 -4.10
CA GLY A 26 -16.88 5.12 -4.74
C GLY A 26 -17.65 3.99 -4.08
N HIS A 27 -18.95 3.87 -4.37
CA HIS A 27 -19.75 2.72 -3.96
C HIS A 27 -19.52 1.52 -4.88
N PRO A 28 -19.55 0.27 -4.35
CA PRO A 28 -19.60 -0.93 -5.17
C PRO A 28 -20.82 -0.87 -6.11
N GLY A 29 -20.59 -1.05 -7.41
CA GLY A 29 -21.66 -0.95 -8.43
C GLY A 29 -21.87 0.44 -9.03
N GLN A 30 -21.24 1.49 -8.52
CA GLN A 30 -21.30 2.85 -9.07
C GLN A 30 -19.89 3.43 -9.28
N LEU A 31 -18.95 2.64 -9.77
CA LEU A 31 -17.54 3.06 -10.00
C LEU A 31 -17.43 4.28 -10.93
N GLN A 32 -18.41 4.53 -11.79
CA GLN A 32 -18.45 5.70 -12.65
C GLN A 32 -18.82 7.00 -11.89
N LYS A 33 -19.40 6.88 -10.70
CA LYS A 33 -19.71 8.02 -9.83
C LYS A 33 -18.73 8.09 -8.68
N LEU A 34 -17.50 8.50 -9.00
CA LEU A 34 -16.50 8.83 -7.98
C LEU A 34 -17.08 9.92 -7.07
N ARG A 35 -17.40 9.56 -5.82
CA ARG A 35 -17.99 10.51 -4.89
C ARG A 35 -16.99 11.48 -4.29
N ARG A 36 -15.71 11.08 -4.13
CA ARG A 36 -14.69 11.95 -3.55
C ARG A 36 -13.29 11.62 -4.09
N ARG A 37 -12.52 12.67 -4.31
CA ARG A 37 -11.08 12.58 -4.53
C ARG A 37 -10.39 13.35 -3.43
N PHE A 38 -9.34 12.81 -2.88
CA PHE A 38 -8.48 13.51 -1.94
C PHE A 38 -7.01 13.22 -2.23
N SER A 39 -6.17 14.18 -1.90
CA SER A 39 -4.72 14.06 -2.08
C SER A 39 -4.07 13.72 -0.75
N ALA A 40 -3.21 12.71 -0.75
CA ALA A 40 -2.30 12.46 0.34
C ALA A 40 -0.94 13.02 -0.03
N PRO A 41 -0.44 14.05 0.67
CA PRO A 41 0.91 14.56 0.44
C PRO A 41 1.89 13.44 0.78
N ALA A 42 2.65 12.97 -0.20
CA ALA A 42 3.69 11.99 -0.01
C ALA A 42 4.97 12.47 -0.69
N PRO A 43 6.12 12.38 -0.02
CA PRO A 43 7.38 12.75 -0.64
C PRO A 43 7.65 11.86 -1.85
N THR A 44 8.37 12.40 -2.82
CA THR A 44 8.87 11.60 -3.94
C THR A 44 10.09 10.83 -3.48
N ILE A 45 10.04 9.52 -3.55
CA ILE A 45 11.17 8.63 -3.27
C ILE A 45 11.73 8.17 -4.60
N TRP A 46 12.95 8.56 -4.92
CA TRP A 46 13.64 8.20 -6.15
C TRP A 46 14.17 6.76 -6.07
N ILE A 47 14.15 6.08 -7.20
CA ILE A 47 14.74 4.75 -7.37
C ILE A 47 16.07 4.96 -8.07
N THR A 48 17.18 4.56 -7.44
CA THR A 48 18.50 4.62 -8.06
C THR A 48 18.61 3.61 -9.20
N GLU A 49 19.59 3.79 -10.08
CA GLU A 49 19.85 2.86 -11.18
C GLU A 49 20.14 1.46 -10.65
N ALA A 50 21.02 1.33 -9.66
CA ALA A 50 21.31 0.03 -9.02
C ALA A 50 20.07 -0.64 -8.40
N GLN A 51 19.11 0.14 -7.86
CA GLN A 51 17.86 -0.40 -7.38
C GLN A 51 16.96 -0.87 -8.53
N ARG A 52 16.92 -0.16 -9.66
CA ARG A 52 16.17 -0.59 -10.85
C ARG A 52 16.73 -1.89 -11.41
N ASP A 53 18.07 -2.00 -11.49
CA ASP A 53 18.73 -3.23 -11.91
C ASP A 53 18.37 -4.39 -10.99
N SER A 54 18.47 -4.19 -9.68
CA SER A 54 18.10 -5.22 -8.69
C SER A 54 16.63 -5.63 -8.78
N ILE A 55 15.70 -4.68 -8.99
CA ILE A 55 14.27 -4.97 -9.17
C ILE A 55 14.07 -5.76 -10.46
N PHE A 56 14.72 -5.35 -11.55
CA PHE A 56 14.62 -6.04 -12.83
C PHE A 56 15.10 -7.49 -12.73
N GLU A 57 16.26 -7.71 -12.14
CA GLU A 57 16.80 -9.07 -11.95
C GLU A 57 15.88 -9.94 -11.08
N ALA A 58 15.31 -9.40 -10.02
CA ALA A 58 14.34 -10.11 -9.19
C ALA A 58 13.05 -10.48 -9.93
N GLU A 59 12.52 -9.57 -10.77
CA GLU A 59 11.33 -9.85 -11.59
C GLU A 59 11.62 -10.89 -12.68
N VAL A 60 12.80 -10.83 -13.31
CA VAL A 60 13.24 -11.81 -14.31
C VAL A 60 13.39 -13.20 -13.68
N ALA A 61 14.06 -13.31 -12.53
CA ALA A 61 14.18 -14.58 -11.81
C ALA A 61 12.81 -15.16 -11.41
N GLY A 62 11.82 -14.31 -11.19
CA GLY A 62 10.46 -14.72 -10.82
C GLY A 62 9.61 -15.30 -11.95
N VAL A 63 9.97 -15.08 -13.23
CA VAL A 63 9.16 -15.58 -14.37
C VAL A 63 9.46 -17.04 -14.76
N GLY A 64 10.49 -17.63 -14.20
CA GLY A 64 10.96 -18.97 -14.50
C GLY A 64 11.94 -19.02 -15.68
N GLU A 65 12.86 -19.96 -15.61
CA GLU A 65 14.05 -20.07 -16.47
C GLU A 65 13.72 -20.05 -17.98
N GLN A 66 12.64 -20.70 -18.36
CA GLN A 66 12.20 -20.78 -19.76
C GLN A 66 11.81 -19.42 -20.38
N TRP A 67 11.45 -18.44 -19.55
CA TRP A 67 11.01 -17.12 -20.01
C TRP A 67 12.06 -16.01 -19.81
N GLU A 68 13.09 -16.25 -19.02
CA GLU A 68 14.14 -15.27 -18.71
C GLU A 68 14.70 -14.59 -19.96
N LYS A 69 15.12 -15.40 -20.97
CA LYS A 69 15.71 -14.90 -22.20
C LYS A 69 14.74 -13.96 -22.94
N SER A 70 13.51 -14.38 -23.09
CA SER A 70 12.48 -13.56 -23.78
C SER A 70 12.20 -12.26 -23.04
N VAL A 71 12.14 -12.28 -21.70
CA VAL A 71 11.93 -11.06 -20.90
C VAL A 71 13.11 -10.11 -21.06
N ARG A 72 14.36 -10.59 -21.04
CA ARG A 72 15.55 -9.76 -21.24
C ARG A 72 15.65 -9.15 -22.65
N GLU A 73 15.07 -9.80 -23.65
CA GLU A 73 15.03 -9.28 -25.03
C GLU A 73 14.04 -8.11 -25.16
N ILE A 74 12.90 -8.15 -24.47
CA ILE A 74 11.81 -7.19 -24.61
C ILE A 74 11.76 -6.09 -23.54
N ALA A 75 12.42 -6.30 -22.40
CA ALA A 75 12.42 -5.37 -21.26
C ALA A 75 13.83 -5.03 -20.81
N LYS A 76 14.00 -3.79 -20.29
CA LYS A 76 15.27 -3.29 -19.76
C LYS A 76 15.04 -2.58 -18.43
N PRO A 77 16.04 -2.57 -17.52
CA PRO A 77 15.96 -1.82 -16.26
C PRO A 77 15.60 -0.34 -16.44
N SER A 78 16.06 0.28 -17.52
CA SER A 78 15.80 1.68 -17.84
C SER A 78 14.32 2.00 -18.12
N GLN A 79 13.50 0.98 -18.40
CA GLN A 79 12.05 1.10 -18.61
C GLN A 79 11.26 1.06 -17.28
N LEU A 80 11.91 0.69 -16.17
CA LEU A 80 11.30 0.74 -14.86
C LEU A 80 11.11 2.19 -14.40
N PRO A 81 10.09 2.46 -13.58
CA PRO A 81 9.86 3.78 -13.02
C PRO A 81 11.10 4.32 -12.28
N THR A 82 11.32 5.63 -12.38
CA THR A 82 12.40 6.31 -11.65
C THR A 82 12.02 6.69 -10.23
N THR A 83 10.76 6.52 -9.85
CA THR A 83 10.27 6.82 -8.52
C THR A 83 9.41 5.67 -7.98
N TRP A 84 9.48 5.45 -6.68
CA TRP A 84 8.55 4.56 -6.01
C TRP A 84 7.10 5.08 -6.14
N PRO A 85 6.11 4.18 -6.20
CA PRO A 85 4.71 4.61 -6.13
C PRO A 85 4.48 5.38 -4.83
N LYS A 86 3.66 6.42 -4.87
CA LYS A 86 3.35 7.24 -3.70
C LYS A 86 2.74 6.42 -2.56
N TRP A 87 2.09 5.31 -2.89
CA TRP A 87 1.47 4.39 -1.95
C TRP A 87 1.86 2.96 -2.27
N SER A 88 2.10 2.17 -1.25
CA SER A 88 2.41 0.74 -1.36
C SER A 88 1.21 -0.16 -1.02
N GLY A 89 0.19 0.39 -0.39
CA GLY A 89 -1.01 -0.35 -0.05
C GLY A 89 -2.12 0.53 0.49
N ILE A 90 -3.33 -0.01 0.51
CA ILE A 90 -4.52 0.64 1.04
C ILE A 90 -5.38 -0.39 1.79
N ALA A 91 -5.95 0.00 2.92
CA ALA A 91 -6.94 -0.78 3.66
C ALA A 91 -8.06 0.12 4.17
N VAL A 92 -9.24 -0.46 4.40
CA VAL A 92 -10.36 0.23 5.06
C VAL A 92 -10.72 -0.56 6.30
N ASP A 93 -10.74 0.11 7.45
CA ASP A 93 -11.15 -0.51 8.70
C ASP A 93 -12.67 -0.50 8.88
N ARG A 94 -13.16 -1.18 9.94
CA ARG A 94 -14.60 -1.25 10.22
C ARG A 94 -15.22 0.07 10.65
N ALA A 95 -14.41 1.05 11.03
CA ALA A 95 -14.86 2.41 11.31
C ALA A 95 -14.86 3.29 10.04
N SER A 96 -14.77 2.67 8.86
CA SER A 96 -14.70 3.33 7.54
C SER A 96 -13.52 4.30 7.40
N ARG A 97 -12.44 4.11 8.16
CA ARG A 97 -11.21 4.87 8.00
C ARG A 97 -10.35 4.21 6.93
N ILE A 98 -9.79 5.02 6.07
CA ILE A 98 -8.91 4.60 5.00
C ILE A 98 -7.47 4.72 5.51
N ARG A 99 -6.72 3.64 5.39
CA ARG A 99 -5.31 3.56 5.78
C ARG A 99 -4.48 3.34 4.53
N ILE A 100 -3.49 4.18 4.36
CA ILE A 100 -2.63 4.18 3.18
C ILE A 100 -1.21 3.99 3.65
N ALA A 101 -0.56 2.92 3.19
CA ALA A 101 0.86 2.76 3.43
C ALA A 101 1.65 3.60 2.43
N ARG A 102 2.55 4.42 2.94
CA ARG A 102 3.60 5.05 2.15
C ARG A 102 4.81 4.12 2.09
N PRO A 103 5.43 3.95 0.90
CA PRO A 103 6.68 3.23 0.82
C PRO A 103 7.74 3.94 1.68
N ALA A 104 8.60 3.16 2.31
CA ALA A 104 9.73 3.68 3.05
C ALA A 104 11.02 3.54 2.22
N ALA A 105 11.96 4.44 2.42
CA ALA A 105 13.32 4.22 1.96
C ALA A 105 13.90 2.95 2.63
N LYS A 106 14.90 2.32 1.99
CA LYS A 106 15.53 1.12 2.54
C LYS A 106 16.01 1.36 3.98
N GLY A 107 15.55 0.53 4.91
CA GLY A 107 15.87 0.63 6.34
C GLY A 107 14.99 1.58 7.16
N ALA A 108 14.09 2.32 6.54
CA ALA A 108 13.12 3.15 7.26
C ALA A 108 11.81 2.38 7.49
N ALA A 109 11.13 2.70 8.59
CA ALA A 109 9.79 2.16 8.85
C ALA A 109 8.77 2.74 7.86
N SER A 110 7.90 1.88 7.33
CA SER A 110 6.74 2.32 6.57
C SER A 110 5.82 3.16 7.45
N VAL A 111 5.09 4.08 6.83
CA VAL A 111 4.14 4.96 7.52
C VAL A 111 2.74 4.72 7.00
N LEU A 112 1.78 4.66 7.90
CA LEU A 112 0.36 4.60 7.59
C LEU A 112 -0.26 5.97 7.77
N ASP A 113 -0.76 6.54 6.68
CA ASP A 113 -1.64 7.70 6.73
C ASP A 113 -3.08 7.25 6.95
N VAL A 114 -3.78 7.92 7.84
CA VAL A 114 -5.15 7.57 8.22
C VAL A 114 -6.10 8.69 7.83
N PHE A 115 -7.11 8.35 7.06
CA PHE A 115 -8.14 9.26 6.57
C PHE A 115 -9.54 8.74 6.92
N PRO A 116 -10.47 9.59 7.33
CA PRO A 116 -11.90 9.28 7.30
C PRO A 116 -12.39 9.37 5.84
N THR A 117 -13.64 9.01 5.61
CA THR A 117 -14.25 9.04 4.28
C THR A 117 -14.43 10.43 3.68
N ASP A 118 -14.26 11.50 4.47
CA ASP A 118 -14.23 12.89 3.98
C ASP A 118 -12.89 13.28 3.34
N GLY A 119 -11.85 12.47 3.55
CA GLY A 119 -10.55 12.64 2.92
C GLY A 119 -9.60 13.61 3.64
N ILE A 120 -9.93 14.03 4.86
CA ILE A 120 -9.06 14.89 5.67
C ILE A 120 -8.06 14.00 6.40
N LEU A 121 -6.77 14.23 6.25
CA LEU A 121 -5.74 13.47 6.95
C LEU A 121 -5.89 13.62 8.47
N LEU A 122 -6.20 12.53 9.15
CA LEU A 122 -6.26 12.49 10.62
C LEU A 122 -4.86 12.47 11.25
N GLY A 123 -3.92 11.83 10.58
CA GLY A 123 -2.54 11.72 11.04
C GLY A 123 -1.81 10.58 10.37
N SER A 124 -0.53 10.45 10.73
CA SER A 124 0.36 9.42 10.22
C SER A 124 0.98 8.66 11.39
N VAL A 125 1.02 7.34 11.30
CA VAL A 125 1.60 6.46 12.33
C VAL A 125 2.62 5.51 11.70
N PRO A 126 3.69 5.14 12.40
CA PRO A 126 4.58 4.10 11.94
C PRO A 126 3.82 2.79 11.72
N ALA A 127 4.09 2.10 10.61
CA ALA A 127 3.56 0.77 10.38
C ALA A 127 4.41 -0.23 11.18
N PRO A 128 3.81 -1.00 12.09
CA PRO A 128 4.55 -1.97 12.91
C PRO A 128 5.06 -3.17 12.10
N ASP A 129 4.51 -3.35 10.90
CA ASP A 129 4.84 -4.43 9.98
C ASP A 129 4.54 -3.99 8.54
N PRO A 130 5.39 -4.29 7.56
CA PRO A 130 5.15 -3.95 6.15
C PRO A 130 3.89 -4.60 5.56
N LYS A 131 3.46 -5.76 6.09
CA LYS A 131 2.25 -6.48 5.68
C LYS A 131 1.00 -6.06 6.46
N ILE A 132 1.07 -5.05 7.32
CA ILE A 132 -0.03 -4.68 8.22
C ILE A 132 -1.35 -4.40 7.50
N LEU A 133 -1.30 -3.92 6.25
CA LEU A 133 -2.49 -3.67 5.45
C LEU A 133 -3.20 -4.93 4.96
N GLU A 134 -2.52 -6.08 4.94
CA GLU A 134 -3.09 -7.38 4.59
C GLU A 134 -3.91 -7.97 5.75
N GLY A 135 -3.77 -7.39 6.94
CA GLY A 135 -4.42 -7.85 8.14
C GLY A 135 -5.93 -7.55 8.18
N PHE A 136 -6.62 -8.29 9.05
CA PHE A 136 -8.01 -8.03 9.36
C PHE A 136 -8.13 -6.92 10.41
N TRP A 137 -8.76 -5.81 10.02
CA TRP A 137 -8.88 -4.59 10.82
C TRP A 137 -10.21 -4.53 11.57
N THR A 138 -10.13 -4.33 12.88
CA THR A 138 -11.25 -3.94 13.73
C THR A 138 -11.13 -2.47 14.12
N SER A 139 -11.99 -1.97 14.98
CA SER A 139 -11.89 -0.60 15.51
C SER A 139 -10.66 -0.38 16.41
N SER A 140 -10.14 -1.43 17.05
CA SER A 140 -9.06 -1.33 18.05
C SER A 140 -7.88 -2.27 17.84
N ARG A 141 -7.96 -3.19 16.87
CA ARG A 141 -6.91 -4.20 16.63
C ARG A 141 -6.76 -4.53 15.16
N VAL A 142 -5.55 -4.99 14.81
CA VAL A 142 -5.24 -5.63 13.53
C VAL A 142 -4.77 -7.05 13.81
N TYR A 143 -5.31 -7.99 13.09
CA TYR A 143 -4.95 -9.41 13.13
C TYR A 143 -4.24 -9.75 11.83
N LEU A 144 -2.95 -10.03 11.91
CA LEU A 144 -2.11 -10.36 10.76
C LEU A 144 -1.78 -11.85 10.80
N LYS A 145 -2.14 -12.57 9.74
CA LYS A 145 -1.68 -13.95 9.55
C LYS A 145 -0.20 -13.91 9.16
N ASP A 146 0.59 -14.70 9.85
CA ASP A 146 2.03 -14.81 9.66
C ASP A 146 2.49 -16.25 9.92
N GLU A 147 3.76 -16.52 9.73
CA GLU A 147 4.41 -17.78 10.06
C GLU A 147 5.53 -17.51 11.06
N ASN A 148 5.71 -18.44 11.99
CA ASN A 148 6.86 -18.39 12.90
C ASN A 148 8.14 -18.89 12.19
N ALA A 149 9.27 -18.89 12.90
CA ALA A 149 10.55 -19.32 12.35
C ALA A 149 10.56 -20.81 11.92
N GLU A 150 9.61 -21.60 12.40
CA GLU A 150 9.45 -23.03 12.09
C GLU A 150 8.46 -23.25 10.94
N GLY A 151 7.94 -22.18 10.32
CA GLY A 151 6.95 -22.24 9.25
C GLY A 151 5.52 -22.53 9.72
N LEU A 152 5.25 -22.51 11.03
CA LEU A 152 3.93 -22.75 11.56
C LEU A 152 3.06 -21.47 11.49
N PRO A 153 1.79 -21.58 11.10
CA PRO A 153 0.91 -20.43 11.03
C PRO A 153 0.65 -19.84 12.42
N ARG A 154 0.74 -18.53 12.52
CA ARG A 154 0.40 -17.76 13.72
C ARG A 154 -0.42 -16.53 13.37
N ILE A 155 -1.11 -15.98 14.37
CA ILE A 155 -1.77 -14.68 14.25
C ILE A 155 -1.06 -13.70 15.17
N ARG A 156 -0.50 -12.64 14.57
CA ARG A 156 0.00 -11.49 15.33
C ARG A 156 -1.12 -10.47 15.51
N VAL A 157 -1.23 -9.94 16.71
CA VAL A 157 -2.25 -8.95 17.05
C VAL A 157 -1.57 -7.64 17.40
N PHE A 158 -1.92 -6.60 16.66
CA PHE A 158 -1.46 -5.23 16.91
C PHE A 158 -2.61 -4.41 17.47
N ARG A 159 -2.36 -3.69 18.55
CA ARG A 159 -3.32 -2.75 19.10
C ARG A 159 -3.28 -1.45 18.29
N ILE A 160 -4.46 -0.91 18.02
CA ILE A 160 -4.60 0.41 17.42
C ILE A 160 -4.88 1.38 18.57
N ASP A 161 -3.87 2.10 19.00
CA ASP A 161 -4.11 3.20 19.91
C ASP A 161 -4.82 4.30 19.12
N THR A 162 -6.02 4.65 19.57
CA THR A 162 -6.69 5.83 19.06
C THR A 162 -5.79 7.01 19.43
N MET A 163 -5.29 7.74 18.43
CA MET A 163 -4.63 9.01 18.70
C MET A 163 -5.55 9.81 19.60
N GLY A 164 -5.08 10.12 20.79
CA GLY A 164 -5.78 11.02 21.68
C GLY A 164 -6.11 12.26 20.84
N THR A 165 -7.35 12.69 20.88
CA THR A 165 -7.75 13.99 20.39
C THR A 165 -6.79 14.98 21.05
N ALA A 166 -5.81 15.47 20.28
CA ALA A 166 -5.01 16.60 20.71
C ALA A 166 -6.02 17.69 21.05
N GLY A 167 -6.10 18.01 22.32
CA GLY A 167 -7.06 18.99 22.84
C GLY A 167 -6.94 20.28 22.01
N ARG A 168 -8.09 20.75 21.62
CA ARG A 168 -8.25 22.12 21.10
C ARG A 168 -7.98 23.11 22.21
#